data_0961e8ea1c0ce8172e49e92e81e6d993
#
_entry.id   0961e8ea1c0ce8172e49e92e81e6d993
#
_cell.length_a   1.000
_cell.length_b   1.000
_cell.length_c   1.000
_cell.angle_alpha   90.00
_cell.angle_beta   90.00
_cell.angle_gamma   90.00
#
_symmetry.space_group_name_H-M   'P 1'
#
loop_
_entity.id
_entity.type
_entity.pdbx_description
1 polymer ?
#
loop_
_entity_poly.entity_id
_entity_poly.type
_entity_poly.pdbx_seq_one_letter_code
_entity_poly.pdbx_strand_id
1 'polypeptide(L)'
;RNTSAFNDVDLVPNVLAGVEEVDMSVEVMGQKLGLPVYCAPTALHRLFHHDGERAVAKAATKFDTMFGVSSLATVTVEEIEKLAPGPKLFQFYFHKDRGLNDELLERARATNFNILALTVDTITGGNRERDLYTGFTSPPKLSLNSLMSFASHPRWAWNFLTKEKFDMPHLSGHVSAGTNMAVSVGEYFSTMLDQSMNWKDAEKLCAQWNGQFALKG
;
A
#
# COMPACT_ATOMS: atom_id res chain seq x y z
N ARG A 1 21.64 4.59 3.09
CA ARG A 1 22.01 3.59 2.07
C ARG A 1 21.25 3.79 0.77
N ASN A 2 19.92 3.90 0.77
CA ASN A 2 19.15 4.03 -0.49
C ASN A 2 19.54 5.26 -1.31
N THR A 3 19.76 6.42 -0.67
CA THR A 3 20.21 7.62 -1.37
C THR A 3 21.66 7.49 -1.88
N SER A 4 22.55 6.88 -1.10
CA SER A 4 23.94 6.71 -1.49
C SER A 4 24.14 5.73 -2.65
N ALA A 5 23.23 4.77 -2.84
CA ALA A 5 23.31 3.81 -3.94
C ALA A 5 23.25 4.46 -5.33
N PHE A 6 22.63 5.64 -5.45
CA PHE A 6 22.62 6.39 -6.71
C PHE A 6 23.99 6.97 -7.08
N ASN A 7 24.89 7.13 -6.10
CA ASN A 7 26.25 7.61 -6.35
C ASN A 7 27.17 6.51 -6.92
N ASP A 8 26.74 5.25 -6.87
CA ASP A 8 27.50 4.10 -7.34
C ASP A 8 27.22 3.79 -8.83
N VAL A 9 26.33 4.58 -9.46
CA VAL A 9 25.90 4.37 -10.85
C VAL A 9 26.05 5.69 -11.63
N ASP A 10 26.84 5.61 -12.70
CA ASP A 10 27.02 6.72 -13.66
C ASP A 10 26.12 6.52 -14.88
N LEU A 11 25.48 7.60 -15.32
CA LEU A 11 24.76 7.62 -16.59
C LEU A 11 25.72 8.01 -17.71
N VAL A 12 26.06 7.06 -18.56
CA VAL A 12 26.93 7.28 -19.73
C VAL A 12 26.06 7.65 -20.93
N PRO A 13 26.08 8.90 -21.42
CA PRO A 13 25.26 9.31 -22.55
C PRO A 13 25.77 8.69 -23.85
N ASN A 14 24.84 8.22 -24.68
CA ASN A 14 25.12 7.77 -26.03
C ASN A 14 24.87 8.94 -26.99
N VAL A 15 25.92 9.62 -27.43
CA VAL A 15 25.79 10.79 -28.31
C VAL A 15 25.64 10.37 -29.77
N LEU A 16 25.00 11.22 -30.58
CA LEU A 16 24.79 11.01 -32.02
C LEU A 16 24.03 9.72 -32.36
N ALA A 17 23.19 9.24 -31.46
CA ALA A 17 22.43 8.01 -31.62
C ALA A 17 21.20 8.12 -32.55
N GLY A 18 20.85 9.33 -33.01
CA GLY A 18 19.73 9.55 -33.92
C GLY A 18 18.36 9.17 -33.33
N VAL A 19 18.19 9.32 -32.01
CA VAL A 19 16.93 8.99 -31.32
C VAL A 19 15.91 10.10 -31.59
N GLU A 20 14.86 9.78 -32.33
CA GLU A 20 13.74 10.69 -32.61
C GLU A 20 12.61 10.52 -31.60
N GLU A 21 12.36 9.29 -31.15
CA GLU A 21 11.33 8.96 -30.16
C GLU A 21 11.92 8.20 -28.97
N VAL A 22 11.42 8.49 -27.78
CA VAL A 22 11.85 7.80 -26.54
C VAL A 22 10.73 6.86 -26.09
N ASP A 23 10.95 5.58 -26.20
CA ASP A 23 10.09 4.54 -25.62
C ASP A 23 10.64 4.14 -24.24
N MET A 24 9.88 4.42 -23.19
CA MET A 24 10.20 4.04 -21.80
C MET A 24 9.39 2.84 -21.33
N SER A 25 8.61 2.20 -22.23
CA SER A 25 7.77 1.09 -21.85
C SER A 25 8.57 -0.12 -21.39
N VAL A 26 8.05 -0.83 -20.42
CA VAL A 26 8.64 -2.05 -19.87
C VAL A 26 7.56 -3.08 -19.61
N GLU A 27 7.95 -4.33 -19.56
CA GLU A 27 7.11 -5.41 -19.07
C GLU A 27 7.58 -5.84 -17.67
N VAL A 28 6.67 -5.80 -16.69
CA VAL A 28 6.92 -6.22 -15.32
C VAL A 28 5.87 -7.24 -14.90
N MET A 29 6.31 -8.46 -14.58
CA MET A 29 5.42 -9.56 -14.16
C MET A 29 4.23 -9.76 -15.14
N GLY A 30 4.52 -9.78 -16.44
CA GLY A 30 3.52 -9.94 -17.49
C GLY A 30 2.59 -8.73 -17.69
N GLN A 31 2.91 -7.58 -17.08
CA GLN A 31 2.16 -6.34 -17.24
C GLN A 31 2.97 -5.33 -18.03
N LYS A 32 2.39 -4.79 -19.10
CA LYS A 32 3.00 -3.69 -19.87
C LYS A 32 2.77 -2.37 -19.16
N LEU A 33 3.84 -1.62 -18.93
CA LEU A 33 3.83 -0.29 -18.32
C LEU A 33 4.42 0.72 -19.30
N GLY A 34 3.85 1.93 -19.35
CA GLY A 34 4.32 3.01 -20.21
C GLY A 34 5.64 3.65 -19.72
N LEU A 35 6.06 3.36 -18.48
CA LEU A 35 7.34 3.85 -17.92
C LEU A 35 7.87 2.86 -16.85
N PRO A 36 9.21 2.81 -16.62
CA PRO A 36 9.84 1.83 -15.75
C PRO A 36 9.77 2.21 -14.26
N VAL A 37 8.63 2.75 -13.83
CA VAL A 37 8.35 3.14 -12.44
C VAL A 37 6.90 2.81 -12.15
N TYR A 38 6.61 2.32 -10.95
CA TYR A 38 5.25 2.09 -10.48
C TYR A 38 5.04 2.62 -9.06
N CYS A 39 3.79 2.85 -8.69
CA CYS A 39 3.42 3.30 -7.35
C CYS A 39 3.45 2.12 -6.39
N ALA A 40 4.42 2.10 -5.47
CA ALA A 40 4.56 1.05 -4.48
C ALA A 40 3.37 1.01 -3.49
N PRO A 41 3.01 -0.17 -2.95
CA PRO A 41 1.93 -0.28 -1.98
C PRO A 41 2.30 0.40 -0.66
N THR A 42 1.52 1.39 -0.27
CA THR A 42 1.62 2.05 1.04
C THR A 42 0.27 2.05 1.73
N ALA A 43 0.28 2.00 3.06
CA ALA A 43 -0.92 1.96 3.87
C ALA A 43 -1.44 3.36 4.22
N LEU A 44 -2.72 3.47 4.55
CA LEU A 44 -3.32 4.63 5.21
C LEU A 44 -3.15 5.96 4.46
N HIS A 45 -3.26 5.98 3.14
CA HIS A 45 -3.04 7.20 2.36
C HIS A 45 -3.96 8.35 2.77
N ARG A 46 -5.23 8.08 3.16
CA ARG A 46 -6.17 9.12 3.57
C ARG A 46 -5.85 9.74 4.92
N LEU A 47 -4.95 9.16 5.70
CA LEU A 47 -4.40 9.80 6.89
C LEU A 47 -3.53 11.02 6.49
N PHE A 48 -2.87 10.95 5.34
CA PHE A 48 -1.95 12.00 4.86
C PHE A 48 -2.65 13.00 3.94
N HIS A 49 -3.52 12.50 3.05
CA HIS A 49 -4.28 13.33 2.11
C HIS A 49 -5.69 12.77 1.95
N HIS A 50 -6.70 13.63 1.93
CA HIS A 50 -8.10 13.23 1.91
C HIS A 50 -8.51 12.36 0.70
N ASP A 51 -7.88 12.54 -0.46
CA ASP A 51 -8.12 11.67 -1.63
C ASP A 51 -7.41 10.32 -1.53
N GLY A 52 -6.31 10.25 -0.77
CA GLY A 52 -5.58 9.02 -0.51
C GLY A 52 -5.25 8.21 -1.76
N GLU A 53 -5.59 6.93 -1.74
CA GLU A 53 -5.39 5.98 -2.83
C GLU A 53 -6.11 6.38 -4.12
N ARG A 54 -7.21 7.16 -4.03
CA ARG A 54 -7.95 7.67 -5.20
C ARG A 54 -7.08 8.55 -6.07
N ALA A 55 -6.28 9.42 -5.46
CA ALA A 55 -5.37 10.29 -6.19
C ALA A 55 -4.23 9.52 -6.86
N VAL A 56 -3.69 8.51 -6.15
CA VAL A 56 -2.63 7.65 -6.69
C VAL A 56 -3.14 6.79 -7.84
N ALA A 57 -4.34 6.21 -7.71
CA ALA A 57 -4.99 5.44 -8.77
C ALA A 57 -5.14 6.25 -10.07
N LYS A 58 -5.65 7.47 -9.95
CA LYS A 58 -5.78 8.39 -11.10
C LYS A 58 -4.42 8.77 -11.70
N ALA A 59 -3.40 8.98 -10.88
CA ALA A 59 -2.06 9.27 -11.36
C ALA A 59 -1.44 8.06 -12.09
N ALA A 60 -1.56 6.86 -11.52
CA ALA A 60 -1.08 5.64 -12.16
C ALA A 60 -1.72 5.44 -13.55
N THR A 61 -3.03 5.60 -13.64
CA THR A 61 -3.76 5.54 -14.92
C THR A 61 -3.28 6.62 -15.90
N LYS A 62 -3.10 7.85 -15.44
CA LYS A 62 -2.65 8.96 -16.30
C LYS A 62 -1.28 8.72 -16.92
N PHE A 63 -0.39 8.06 -16.20
CA PHE A 63 0.98 7.79 -16.64
C PHE A 63 1.18 6.36 -17.15
N ASP A 64 0.09 5.64 -17.38
CA ASP A 64 0.10 4.26 -17.88
C ASP A 64 1.06 3.36 -17.10
N THR A 65 0.97 3.43 -15.77
CA THR A 65 1.82 2.63 -14.88
C THR A 65 1.02 1.83 -13.87
N MET A 66 1.68 0.89 -13.19
CA MET A 66 1.04 0.01 -12.22
C MET A 66 0.83 0.70 -10.87
N PHE A 67 -0.30 0.41 -10.24
CA PHE A 67 -0.58 0.81 -8.87
C PHE A 67 -0.53 -0.40 -7.92
N GLY A 68 0.38 -0.36 -6.94
CA GLY A 68 0.41 -1.27 -5.82
C GLY A 68 -0.52 -0.79 -4.70
N VAL A 69 -1.53 -1.61 -4.38
CA VAL A 69 -2.52 -1.31 -3.33
C VAL A 69 -2.23 -2.17 -2.10
N SER A 70 -2.18 -1.56 -0.94
CA SER A 70 -2.00 -2.27 0.33
C SER A 70 -3.30 -2.88 0.82
N SER A 71 -3.24 -4.04 1.48
CA SER A 71 -4.37 -4.58 2.24
C SER A 71 -4.81 -3.67 3.40
N LEU A 72 -3.96 -2.71 3.80
CA LEU A 72 -4.28 -1.63 4.75
C LEU A 72 -4.61 -0.31 4.04
N ALA A 73 -5.09 -0.36 2.80
CA ALA A 73 -5.57 0.81 2.09
C ALA A 73 -6.86 1.35 2.74
N THR A 74 -7.07 2.64 2.59
CA THR A 74 -8.23 3.37 3.12
C THR A 74 -9.35 3.54 2.09
N VAL A 75 -9.18 2.94 0.91
CA VAL A 75 -10.14 2.89 -0.19
C VAL A 75 -10.29 1.43 -0.61
N THR A 76 -11.49 1.01 -0.95
CA THR A 76 -11.77 -0.39 -1.32
C THR A 76 -11.14 -0.77 -2.65
N VAL A 77 -10.80 -2.06 -2.82
CA VAL A 77 -10.27 -2.58 -4.10
C VAL A 77 -11.26 -2.39 -5.25
N GLU A 78 -12.57 -2.42 -4.96
CA GLU A 78 -13.65 -2.21 -5.91
C GLU A 78 -13.72 -0.76 -6.41
N GLU A 79 -13.43 0.20 -5.54
CA GLU A 79 -13.34 1.61 -5.94
C GLU A 79 -12.06 1.88 -6.72
N ILE A 80 -10.94 1.28 -6.31
CA ILE A 80 -9.67 1.38 -7.03
C ILE A 80 -9.79 0.82 -8.45
N GLU A 81 -10.47 -0.32 -8.64
CA GLU A 81 -10.71 -0.89 -9.98
C GLU A 81 -11.41 0.11 -10.91
N LYS A 82 -12.41 0.82 -10.40
CA LYS A 82 -13.14 1.83 -11.19
C LYS A 82 -12.26 3.03 -11.58
N LEU A 83 -11.28 3.39 -10.75
CA LEU A 83 -10.40 4.54 -10.94
C LEU A 83 -9.13 4.20 -11.71
N ALA A 84 -8.66 2.97 -11.61
CA ALA A 84 -7.44 2.46 -12.25
C ALA A 84 -7.70 1.05 -12.79
N PRO A 85 -8.34 0.93 -13.97
CA PRO A 85 -8.60 -0.38 -14.59
C PRO A 85 -7.33 -1.05 -15.16
N GLY A 86 -6.21 -0.34 -15.21
CA GLY A 86 -4.91 -0.83 -15.68
C GLY A 86 -4.22 -1.80 -14.71
N PRO A 87 -2.92 -2.08 -14.93
CA PRO A 87 -2.15 -3.01 -14.11
C PRO A 87 -2.16 -2.68 -12.63
N LYS A 88 -2.46 -3.67 -11.79
CA LYS A 88 -2.55 -3.51 -10.34
C LYS A 88 -1.86 -4.66 -9.61
N LEU A 89 -1.18 -4.31 -8.51
CA LEU A 89 -0.57 -5.23 -7.58
C LEU A 89 -1.30 -5.12 -6.24
N PHE A 90 -1.73 -6.25 -5.67
CA PHE A 90 -2.30 -6.29 -4.33
C PHE A 90 -1.23 -6.76 -3.34
N GLN A 91 -0.84 -5.86 -2.42
CA GLN A 91 0.07 -6.21 -1.33
C GLN A 91 -0.74 -6.82 -0.19
N PHE A 92 -0.34 -7.99 0.22
CA PHE A 92 -1.07 -8.84 1.14
C PHE A 92 -0.24 -9.16 2.39
N TYR A 93 -0.90 -9.11 3.54
CA TYR A 93 -0.40 -9.67 4.79
C TYR A 93 -1.14 -10.97 5.09
N PHE A 94 -0.41 -11.96 5.60
CA PHE A 94 -0.99 -13.24 5.96
C PHE A 94 -1.57 -13.19 7.37
N HIS A 95 -2.90 -13.30 7.48
CA HIS A 95 -3.62 -13.17 8.74
C HIS A 95 -3.83 -14.53 9.40
N LYS A 96 -3.98 -14.52 10.74
CA LYS A 96 -4.42 -15.71 11.53
C LYS A 96 -5.81 -16.16 11.11
N ASP A 97 -6.70 -15.20 10.85
CA ASP A 97 -8.02 -15.47 10.30
C ASP A 97 -7.91 -15.83 8.82
N ARG A 98 -8.13 -17.11 8.52
CA ARG A 98 -8.05 -17.65 7.16
C ARG A 98 -9.25 -17.20 6.31
N GLY A 99 -10.41 -16.97 6.94
CA GLY A 99 -11.59 -16.44 6.26
C GLY A 99 -11.33 -15.04 5.72
N LEU A 100 -10.66 -14.18 6.50
CA LEU A 100 -10.22 -12.87 6.02
C LEU A 100 -9.23 -12.98 4.85
N ASN A 101 -8.30 -13.94 4.91
CA ASN A 101 -7.36 -14.16 3.82
C ASN A 101 -8.09 -14.53 2.52
N ASP A 102 -9.02 -15.47 2.59
CA ASP A 102 -9.79 -15.93 1.43
C ASP A 102 -10.66 -14.81 0.86
N GLU A 103 -11.36 -14.06 1.71
CA GLU A 103 -12.16 -12.90 1.29
C GLU A 103 -11.34 -11.86 0.55
N LEU A 104 -10.18 -11.47 1.09
CA LEU A 104 -9.31 -10.48 0.47
C LEU A 104 -8.78 -10.95 -0.89
N LEU A 105 -8.42 -12.22 -1.01
CA LEU A 105 -7.97 -12.79 -2.28
C LEU A 105 -9.08 -12.84 -3.32
N GLU A 106 -10.29 -13.23 -2.93
CA GLU A 106 -11.45 -13.24 -3.82
C GLU A 106 -11.79 -11.84 -4.32
N ARG A 107 -11.83 -10.85 -3.42
CA ARG A 107 -12.09 -9.45 -3.78
C ARG A 107 -11.02 -8.89 -4.71
N ALA A 108 -9.75 -9.17 -4.45
CA ALA A 108 -8.65 -8.74 -5.31
C ALA A 108 -8.76 -9.35 -6.72
N ARG A 109 -9.13 -10.64 -6.82
CA ARG A 109 -9.36 -11.29 -8.12
C ARG A 109 -10.56 -10.72 -8.86
N ALA A 110 -11.68 -10.54 -8.15
CA ALA A 110 -12.91 -10.00 -8.73
C ALA A 110 -12.73 -8.56 -9.25
N THR A 111 -11.69 -7.87 -8.78
CA THR A 111 -11.35 -6.50 -9.18
C THR A 111 -10.07 -6.43 -10.04
N ASN A 112 -9.78 -7.51 -10.77
CA ASN A 112 -8.71 -7.58 -11.77
C ASN A 112 -7.31 -7.18 -11.26
N PHE A 113 -6.97 -7.50 -10.00
CA PHE A 113 -5.58 -7.41 -9.57
C PHE A 113 -4.77 -8.55 -10.20
N ASN A 114 -3.74 -8.19 -10.95
CA ASN A 114 -2.94 -9.12 -11.75
C ASN A 114 -1.85 -9.80 -10.92
N ILE A 115 -1.37 -9.13 -9.88
CA ILE A 115 -0.21 -9.51 -9.10
C ILE A 115 -0.56 -9.54 -7.62
N LEU A 116 -0.19 -10.62 -6.94
CA LEU A 116 -0.22 -10.72 -5.48
C LEU A 116 1.18 -10.57 -4.92
N ALA A 117 1.41 -9.62 -4.01
CA ALA A 117 2.67 -9.46 -3.30
C ALA A 117 2.51 -9.82 -1.82
N LEU A 118 2.97 -11.01 -1.44
CA LEU A 118 2.96 -11.45 -0.05
C LEU A 118 4.10 -10.78 0.73
N THR A 119 3.76 -10.05 1.79
CA THR A 119 4.75 -9.45 2.68
C THR A 119 5.21 -10.47 3.72
N VAL A 120 6.53 -10.72 3.78
CA VAL A 120 7.12 -11.80 4.58
C VAL A 120 8.06 -11.32 5.70
N ASP A 121 8.31 -10.02 5.79
CA ASP A 121 9.25 -9.40 6.75
C ASP A 121 8.56 -8.75 7.97
N THR A 122 7.27 -9.02 8.19
CA THR A 122 6.45 -8.36 9.23
C THR A 122 6.06 -9.29 10.37
N ILE A 123 6.97 -10.14 10.81
CA ILE A 123 6.77 -11.04 11.97
C ILE A 123 6.56 -10.23 13.25
N THR A 124 7.23 -9.07 13.35
CA THR A 124 7.07 -8.13 14.47
C THR A 124 6.87 -6.71 13.95
N GLY A 125 6.19 -5.87 14.73
CA GLY A 125 6.07 -4.45 14.42
C GLY A 125 7.43 -3.77 14.41
N GLY A 126 7.71 -2.97 13.37
CA GLY A 126 8.97 -2.23 13.26
C GLY A 126 9.12 -1.18 14.37
N ASN A 127 10.33 -1.04 14.93
CA ASN A 127 10.64 0.01 15.89
C ASN A 127 10.76 1.36 15.14
N ARG A 128 9.70 2.14 15.13
CA ARG A 128 9.65 3.47 14.50
C ARG A 128 9.96 4.55 15.52
N GLU A 129 11.24 4.74 15.80
CA GLU A 129 11.72 5.69 16.81
C GLU A 129 11.16 7.10 16.61
N ARG A 130 11.03 7.56 15.36
CA ARG A 130 10.49 8.87 15.05
C ARG A 130 9.04 9.02 15.53
N ASP A 131 8.22 7.98 15.38
CA ASP A 131 6.82 7.98 15.82
C ASP A 131 6.75 8.08 17.35
N LEU A 132 7.67 7.42 18.05
CA LEU A 132 7.80 7.52 19.51
C LEU A 132 8.20 8.94 19.94
N TYR A 133 9.21 9.54 19.30
CA TYR A 133 9.67 10.90 19.62
C TYR A 133 8.63 11.98 19.31
N THR A 134 7.90 11.83 18.22
CA THR A 134 6.86 12.79 17.82
C THR A 134 5.52 12.56 18.52
N GLY A 135 5.36 11.43 19.24
CA GLY A 135 4.09 11.03 19.84
C GLY A 135 3.02 10.69 18.80
N PHE A 136 3.45 10.33 17.56
CA PHE A 136 2.54 9.93 16.52
C PHE A 136 1.83 8.63 16.89
N THR A 137 0.52 8.62 16.80
CA THR A 137 -0.32 7.44 17.01
C THR A 137 -1.36 7.33 15.91
N SER A 138 -1.75 6.12 15.56
CA SER A 138 -2.92 5.86 14.73
C SER A 138 -3.91 5.01 15.54
N PRO A 139 -5.09 5.54 15.91
CA PRO A 139 -5.59 6.90 15.61
C PRO A 139 -4.80 8.00 16.32
N PRO A 140 -4.84 9.24 15.81
CA PRO A 140 -4.15 10.38 16.44
C PRO A 140 -4.70 10.67 17.83
N LYS A 141 -3.83 10.76 18.84
CA LYS A 141 -4.21 11.19 20.19
C LYS A 141 -4.15 12.72 20.29
N LEU A 142 -5.18 13.31 20.87
CA LEU A 142 -5.22 14.75 21.11
C LEU A 142 -4.38 15.09 22.35
N SER A 143 -3.25 15.73 22.13
CA SER A 143 -2.39 16.34 23.14
C SER A 143 -2.16 17.81 22.78
N LEU A 144 -1.66 18.63 23.71
CA LEU A 144 -1.32 20.03 23.41
C LEU A 144 -0.32 20.14 22.26
N ASN A 145 0.66 19.23 22.21
CA ASN A 145 1.65 19.19 21.13
C ASN A 145 1.02 18.81 19.78
N SER A 146 0.11 17.83 19.76
CA SER A 146 -0.58 17.47 18.54
C SER A 146 -1.53 18.55 18.04
N LEU A 147 -2.20 19.27 18.96
CA LEU A 147 -3.06 20.40 18.62
C LEU A 147 -2.25 21.55 18.00
N MET A 148 -1.08 21.90 18.56
CA MET A 148 -0.18 22.88 17.96
C MET A 148 0.33 22.44 16.59
N SER A 149 0.67 21.16 16.43
CA SER A 149 1.05 20.58 15.14
C SER A 149 -0.09 20.68 14.13
N PHE A 150 -1.32 20.36 14.51
CA PHE A 150 -2.48 20.50 13.62
C PHE A 150 -2.75 21.96 13.24
N ALA A 151 -2.60 22.88 14.19
CA ALA A 151 -2.75 24.31 13.93
C ALA A 151 -1.69 24.84 12.95
N SER A 152 -0.49 24.28 12.96
CA SER A 152 0.58 24.63 12.01
C SER A 152 0.36 24.05 10.59
N HIS A 153 -0.61 23.12 10.43
CA HIS A 153 -0.97 22.51 9.16
C HIS A 153 -2.47 22.70 8.86
N PRO A 154 -2.96 23.93 8.71
CA PRO A 154 -4.40 24.24 8.68
C PRO A 154 -5.14 23.57 7.53
N ARG A 155 -4.50 23.43 6.37
CA ARG A 155 -5.09 22.76 5.20
C ARG A 155 -5.34 21.27 5.45
N TRP A 156 -4.38 20.59 6.09
CA TRP A 156 -4.53 19.19 6.47
C TRP A 156 -5.61 19.03 7.55
N ALA A 157 -5.55 19.86 8.60
CA ALA A 157 -6.50 19.82 9.70
C ALA A 157 -7.94 20.07 9.22
N TRP A 158 -8.14 21.05 8.34
CA TRP A 158 -9.44 21.33 7.73
C TRP A 158 -9.98 20.13 6.96
N ASN A 159 -9.16 19.54 6.08
CA ASN A 159 -9.56 18.36 5.33
C ASN A 159 -9.87 17.17 6.23
N PHE A 160 -9.07 16.93 7.25
CA PHE A 160 -9.27 15.85 8.22
C PHE A 160 -10.60 15.99 8.99
N LEU A 161 -10.98 17.22 9.31
CA LEU A 161 -12.21 17.51 10.08
C LEU A 161 -13.47 17.53 9.20
N THR A 162 -13.37 18.00 7.97
CA THR A 162 -14.53 18.29 7.11
C THR A 162 -14.80 17.27 6.01
N LYS A 163 -13.78 16.50 5.61
CA LYS A 163 -13.93 15.48 4.58
C LYS A 163 -14.44 14.16 5.18
N GLU A 164 -14.85 13.27 4.30
CA GLU A 164 -15.26 11.92 4.65
C GLU A 164 -14.23 11.24 5.56
N LYS A 165 -14.66 10.71 6.68
CA LYS A 165 -13.80 9.92 7.56
C LYS A 165 -13.36 8.66 6.82
N PHE A 166 -12.12 8.27 7.02
CA PHE A 166 -11.59 7.04 6.44
C PHE A 166 -11.57 5.91 7.47
N ASP A 167 -11.64 4.72 6.97
CA ASP A 167 -11.49 3.47 7.72
C ASP A 167 -10.56 2.54 6.94
N MET A 168 -10.30 1.36 7.45
CA MET A 168 -9.63 0.27 6.76
C MET A 168 -10.69 -0.73 6.24
N PRO A 169 -11.29 -0.47 5.07
CA PRO A 169 -12.46 -1.20 4.61
C PRO A 169 -12.19 -2.68 4.31
N HIS A 170 -10.93 -3.04 4.15
CA HIS A 170 -10.52 -4.44 3.93
C HIS A 170 -10.51 -5.28 5.22
N LEU A 171 -10.55 -4.63 6.38
CA LEU A 171 -10.58 -5.29 7.69
C LEU A 171 -11.96 -5.21 8.35
N SER A 172 -12.89 -4.45 7.76
CA SER A 172 -14.24 -4.28 8.32
C SER A 172 -14.98 -5.62 8.31
N GLY A 173 -15.59 -5.97 9.46
CA GLY A 173 -16.26 -7.27 9.67
C GLY A 173 -15.42 -8.31 10.40
N HIS A 174 -14.09 -8.23 10.36
CA HIS A 174 -13.17 -9.12 11.08
C HIS A 174 -12.54 -8.49 12.32
N VAL A 175 -12.78 -7.20 12.52
CA VAL A 175 -12.38 -6.46 13.72
C VAL A 175 -13.62 -6.14 14.51
N SER A 176 -13.59 -6.38 15.83
CA SER A 176 -14.74 -6.16 16.72
C SER A 176 -15.33 -4.76 16.56
N ALA A 177 -16.66 -4.67 16.49
CA ALA A 177 -17.38 -3.41 16.32
C ALA A 177 -16.97 -2.40 17.43
N GLY A 178 -16.50 -1.23 17.02
CA GLY A 178 -15.94 -0.19 17.90
C GLY A 178 -14.41 -0.05 17.83
N THR A 179 -13.71 -0.95 17.17
CA THR A 179 -12.25 -0.94 17.00
C THR A 179 -11.79 -0.40 15.63
N ASN A 180 -12.71 0.00 14.77
CA ASN A 180 -12.47 0.25 13.34
C ASN A 180 -11.41 1.31 13.01
N MET A 181 -11.19 2.30 13.88
CA MET A 181 -10.03 3.19 13.82
C MET A 181 -9.12 3.09 15.05
N ALA A 182 -9.46 2.24 16.01
CA ALA A 182 -8.82 2.16 17.31
C ALA A 182 -7.70 1.12 17.39
N VAL A 183 -7.61 0.19 16.44
CA VAL A 183 -6.48 -0.74 16.38
C VAL A 183 -5.26 0.05 15.91
N SER A 184 -4.32 0.28 16.79
CA SER A 184 -3.05 0.88 16.38
C SER A 184 -2.40 -0.02 15.34
N VAL A 185 -1.70 0.57 14.38
CA VAL A 185 -0.95 -0.22 13.37
C VAL A 185 -0.05 -1.26 14.06
N GLY A 186 0.54 -0.92 15.21
CA GLY A 186 1.34 -1.85 16.01
C GLY A 186 0.54 -3.02 16.58
N GLU A 187 -0.68 -2.76 17.06
CA GLU A 187 -1.58 -3.79 17.57
C GLU A 187 -2.05 -4.73 16.44
N TYR A 188 -2.38 -4.18 15.28
CA TYR A 188 -2.69 -4.97 14.09
C TYR A 188 -1.57 -5.99 13.79
N PHE A 189 -0.32 -5.56 13.72
CA PHE A 189 0.82 -6.43 13.42
C PHE A 189 1.01 -7.53 14.48
N SER A 190 0.76 -7.25 15.74
CA SER A 190 0.94 -8.22 16.83
C SER A 190 -0.23 -9.19 16.99
N THR A 191 -1.45 -8.75 16.72
CA THR A 191 -2.67 -9.53 17.00
C THR A 191 -3.23 -10.27 15.79
N MET A 192 -3.26 -9.63 14.63
CA MET A 192 -3.95 -10.16 13.46
C MET A 192 -3.06 -10.95 12.52
N LEU A 193 -1.76 -10.62 12.42
CA LEU A 193 -0.87 -11.33 11.52
C LEU A 193 -0.43 -12.68 12.08
N ASP A 194 -0.27 -13.65 11.18
CA ASP A 194 0.24 -14.96 11.51
C ASP A 194 1.77 -14.96 11.53
N GLN A 195 2.33 -14.93 12.71
CA GLN A 195 3.78 -14.94 12.93
C GLN A 195 4.41 -16.32 12.66
N SER A 196 3.60 -17.38 12.54
CA SER A 196 4.05 -18.73 12.24
C SER A 196 4.12 -19.05 10.75
N MET A 197 3.77 -18.08 9.88
CA MET A 197 3.82 -18.23 8.42
C MET A 197 5.18 -18.78 7.96
N ASN A 198 5.13 -19.76 7.07
CA ASN A 198 6.31 -20.43 6.55
C ASN A 198 6.20 -20.66 5.03
N TRP A 199 7.22 -21.26 4.43
CA TRP A 199 7.27 -21.51 2.99
C TRP A 199 6.10 -22.32 2.45
N LYS A 200 5.57 -23.28 3.22
CA LYS A 200 4.40 -24.09 2.81
C LYS A 200 3.13 -23.23 2.71
N ASP A 201 3.01 -22.24 3.58
CA ASP A 201 1.90 -21.28 3.52
C ASP A 201 2.04 -20.37 2.28
N ALA A 202 3.26 -19.92 1.96
CA ALA A 202 3.54 -19.14 0.76
C ALA A 202 3.28 -19.93 -0.52
N GLU A 203 3.71 -21.20 -0.59
CA GLU A 203 3.43 -22.10 -1.71
C GLU A 203 1.93 -22.33 -1.93
N LYS A 204 1.21 -22.55 -0.83
CA LYS A 204 -0.25 -22.73 -0.84
C LYS A 204 -0.98 -21.49 -1.34
N LEU A 205 -0.54 -20.32 -0.86
CA LEU A 205 -1.10 -19.03 -1.27
C LEU A 205 -0.80 -18.74 -2.75
N CYS A 206 0.42 -19.05 -3.21
CA CYS A 206 0.81 -18.92 -4.61
C CYS A 206 -0.06 -19.81 -5.52
N ALA A 207 -0.25 -21.07 -5.13
CA ALA A 207 -1.12 -22.00 -5.85
C ALA A 207 -2.58 -21.55 -5.85
N GLN A 208 -3.06 -21.04 -4.72
CA GLN A 208 -4.41 -20.50 -4.58
C GLN A 208 -4.59 -19.24 -5.42
N TRP A 209 -3.61 -18.35 -5.49
CA TRP A 209 -3.69 -17.13 -6.31
C TRP A 209 -3.76 -17.44 -7.80
N ASN A 210 -3.00 -18.43 -8.26
CA ASN A 210 -2.97 -18.87 -9.66
C ASN A 210 -2.75 -17.71 -10.65
N GLY A 211 -1.84 -16.80 -10.33
CA GLY A 211 -1.48 -15.62 -11.12
C GLY A 211 -0.05 -15.22 -10.84
N GLN A 212 0.32 -14.00 -11.20
CA GLN A 212 1.64 -13.47 -10.87
C GLN A 212 1.78 -13.29 -9.35
N PHE A 213 2.83 -13.85 -8.77
CA PHE A 213 3.07 -13.87 -7.33
C PHE A 213 4.47 -13.37 -6.99
N ALA A 214 4.56 -12.47 -6.03
CA ALA A 214 5.82 -11.92 -5.55
C ALA A 214 5.94 -12.03 -4.03
N LEU A 215 7.15 -12.21 -3.54
CA LEU A 215 7.49 -12.03 -2.13
C LEU A 215 8.01 -10.60 -1.94
N LYS A 216 7.49 -9.93 -0.91
CA LYS A 216 7.91 -8.59 -0.50
C LYS A 216 8.53 -8.67 0.89
N GLY A 217 9.81 -8.26 1.01
CA GLY A 217 10.56 -8.24 2.26
C GLY A 217 11.89 -7.53 2.15
#